data_82c794c2e165ad8229a77b947423d44b
#
_entry.id   82c794c2e165ad8229a77b947423d44b
#
_cell.length_a   1.000
_cell.length_b   1.000
_cell.length_c   1.000
_cell.angle_alpha   90.00
_cell.angle_beta   90.00
_cell.angle_gamma   90.00
#
_symmetry.space_group_name_H-M   'P 1'
#
loop_
_entity.id
_entity.type
_entity.pdbx_description
1 polymer ?
#
loop_
_entity_poly.entity_id
_entity_poly.type
_entity_poly.pdbx_seq_one_letter_code
_entity_poly.pdbx_strand_id
1 'polypeptide(L)'
;MLEAKENLKNIQAEGISGGGAVKVILNGQNEMVKIEIDPKLMTEEKEILEDLIVAATNSAKKEVETKAAEEMSKITGGLKLPAGFKLPF
;
A
#
# COMPACT_ATOMS: atom_id res chain seq x y z
N MET A 1 12.98 14.37 -10.09
CA MET A 1 11.53 14.39 -9.85
C MET A 1 10.79 13.33 -10.63
N LEU A 2 11.00 13.27 -11.94
CA LEU A 2 10.36 12.23 -12.74
C LEU A 2 10.80 10.83 -12.33
N GLU A 3 12.08 10.67 -12.00
CA GLU A 3 12.60 9.39 -11.57
C GLU A 3 11.96 8.91 -10.26
N ALA A 4 11.73 9.84 -9.33
CA ALA A 4 11.11 9.48 -8.07
C ALA A 4 9.66 9.02 -8.28
N LYS A 5 8.93 9.67 -9.18
CA LYS A 5 7.57 9.27 -9.49
C LYS A 5 7.52 7.90 -10.17
N GLU A 6 8.45 7.66 -11.08
CA GLU A 6 8.51 6.37 -11.76
C GLU A 6 8.85 5.25 -10.79
N ASN A 7 9.76 5.51 -9.86
CA ASN A 7 10.09 4.52 -8.83
C ASN A 7 8.90 4.22 -7.95
N LEU A 8 8.10 5.24 -7.62
CA LEU A 8 6.91 5.02 -6.83
C LEU A 8 5.87 4.21 -7.58
N LYS A 9 5.75 4.42 -8.89
CA LYS A 9 4.82 3.62 -9.70
C LYS A 9 5.21 2.15 -9.73
N ASN A 10 6.49 1.86 -9.62
CA ASN A 10 6.98 0.48 -9.64
C ASN A 10 6.80 -0.22 -8.30
N ILE A 11 6.54 0.53 -7.23
CA ILE A 11 6.23 -0.06 -5.94
C ILE A 11 4.81 -0.59 -5.98
N GLN A 12 4.63 -1.84 -5.58
CA GLN A 12 3.31 -2.41 -5.45
C GLN A 12 3.17 -2.98 -4.05
N ALA A 13 2.03 -2.74 -3.46
CA ALA A 13 1.74 -3.20 -2.12
C ALA A 13 0.39 -3.88 -2.10
N GLU A 14 0.30 -4.94 -1.35
CA GLU A 14 -0.86 -5.81 -1.30
C GLU A 14 -1.53 -5.71 0.06
N GLY A 15 -2.84 -5.54 0.06
CA GLY A 15 -3.63 -5.60 1.28
C GLY A 15 -4.65 -6.70 1.15
N ILE A 16 -4.83 -7.45 2.23
CA ILE A 16 -5.71 -8.62 2.23
C ILE A 16 -6.65 -8.52 3.41
N SER A 17 -7.89 -8.90 3.20
CA SER A 17 -8.87 -9.01 4.28
C SER A 17 -9.74 -10.23 4.07
N GLY A 18 -10.50 -10.59 5.11
CA GLY A 18 -11.41 -11.73 5.04
C GLY A 18 -10.70 -13.04 4.80
N GLY A 19 -9.50 -13.23 5.34
CA GLY A 19 -8.76 -14.46 5.16
C GLY A 19 -8.28 -14.71 3.74
N GLY A 20 -8.10 -13.61 2.98
CA GLY A 20 -7.68 -13.71 1.59
C GLY A 20 -8.82 -13.57 0.60
N ALA A 21 -10.03 -13.34 1.08
CA ALA A 21 -11.20 -13.23 0.21
C ALA A 21 -11.18 -11.94 -0.60
N VAL A 22 -10.57 -10.89 -0.07
CA VAL A 22 -10.41 -9.62 -0.79
C VAL A 22 -8.93 -9.26 -0.78
N LYS A 23 -8.40 -8.98 -1.97
CA LYS A 23 -7.01 -8.56 -2.14
C LYS A 23 -7.01 -7.28 -2.95
N VAL A 24 -6.30 -6.28 -2.45
CA VAL A 24 -6.15 -4.99 -3.12
C VAL A 24 -4.68 -4.74 -3.38
N ILE A 25 -4.34 -4.29 -4.57
CA ILE A 25 -2.97 -3.92 -4.91
C ILE A 25 -2.94 -2.44 -5.23
N LEU A 26 -2.12 -1.71 -4.49
CA LEU A 26 -1.88 -0.29 -4.73
C LEU A 26 -0.46 -0.08 -5.20
N ASN A 27 -0.23 1.00 -5.95
CA ASN A 27 1.14 1.39 -6.29
C ASN A 27 1.64 2.43 -5.28
N GLY A 28 2.89 2.88 -5.47
CA GLY A 28 3.49 3.84 -4.55
C GLY A 28 2.84 5.21 -4.56
N GLN A 29 1.95 5.47 -5.50
CA GLN A 29 1.19 6.72 -5.55
C GLN A 29 -0.21 6.54 -4.97
N ASN A 30 -0.44 5.44 -4.27
CA ASN A 30 -1.73 5.10 -3.66
C ASN A 30 -2.86 4.91 -4.69
N GLU A 31 -2.49 4.56 -5.90
CA GLU A 31 -3.48 4.22 -6.91
C GLU A 31 -3.78 2.74 -6.84
N MET A 32 -5.04 2.38 -6.91
CA MET A 32 -5.42 0.96 -6.94
C MET A 32 -5.17 0.42 -8.34
N VAL A 33 -4.26 -0.54 -8.40
CA VAL A 33 -3.89 -1.17 -9.66
C VAL A 33 -4.79 -2.36 -9.95
N LYS A 34 -5.18 -3.07 -8.89
CA LYS A 34 -5.95 -4.29 -9.05
C LYS A 34 -6.74 -4.59 -7.77
N ILE A 35 -7.88 -5.21 -7.95
CA ILE A 35 -8.64 -5.75 -6.82
C ILE A 35 -9.10 -7.15 -7.22
N GLU A 36 -8.97 -8.09 -6.29
CA GLU A 36 -9.45 -9.45 -6.48
C GLU A 36 -10.42 -9.76 -5.36
N ILE A 37 -11.57 -10.30 -5.73
CA ILE A 37 -12.63 -10.62 -4.78
C ILE A 37 -13.02 -12.08 -5.02
N ASP A 38 -13.05 -12.85 -3.93
CA ASP A 38 -13.51 -14.24 -4.00
C ASP A 38 -14.97 -14.25 -4.45
N PRO A 39 -15.32 -15.04 -5.46
CA PRO A 39 -16.71 -15.13 -5.91
C PRO A 39 -17.72 -15.45 -4.83
N LYS A 40 -17.30 -16.16 -3.79
CA LYS A 40 -18.17 -16.50 -2.67
C LYS A 40 -18.69 -15.26 -1.95
N LEU A 41 -17.94 -14.19 -1.98
CA LEU A 41 -18.36 -12.94 -1.34
C LEU A 41 -19.50 -12.26 -2.08
N MET A 42 -19.69 -12.60 -3.33
CA MET A 42 -20.76 -12.00 -4.12
C MET A 42 -22.13 -12.44 -3.65
N THR A 43 -22.18 -13.52 -2.87
CA THR A 43 -23.45 -14.00 -2.28
C THR A 43 -23.66 -13.47 -0.87
N GLU A 44 -22.69 -12.75 -0.33
CA GLU A 44 -22.79 -12.17 1.00
C GLU A 44 -23.48 -10.80 0.92
N GLU A 45 -23.82 -10.28 2.09
CA GLU A 45 -24.40 -8.96 2.15
C GLU A 45 -23.41 -7.91 1.68
N LYS A 46 -23.93 -6.93 0.97
CA LYS A 46 -23.15 -5.84 0.42
C LYS A 46 -22.27 -5.14 1.48
N GLU A 47 -22.81 -4.99 2.68
CA GLU A 47 -22.09 -4.33 3.77
C GLU A 47 -20.83 -5.09 4.17
N ILE A 48 -20.90 -6.42 4.16
CA ILE A 48 -19.75 -7.24 4.48
C ILE A 48 -18.66 -7.03 3.42
N LEU A 49 -19.04 -7.05 2.16
CA LEU A 49 -18.11 -6.84 1.07
C LEU A 49 -17.48 -5.44 1.15
N GLU A 50 -18.28 -4.44 1.42
CA GLU A 50 -17.79 -3.07 1.54
C GLU A 50 -16.75 -2.96 2.64
N ASP A 51 -17.03 -3.53 3.81
CA ASP A 51 -16.11 -3.49 4.94
C ASP A 51 -14.79 -4.20 4.63
N LEU A 52 -14.88 -5.33 3.94
CA LEU A 52 -13.68 -6.07 3.56
C LEU A 52 -12.82 -5.30 2.56
N ILE A 53 -13.45 -4.62 1.63
CA ILE A 53 -12.74 -3.81 0.66
C ILE A 53 -12.03 -2.65 1.37
N VAL A 54 -12.71 -1.99 2.30
CA VAL A 54 -12.10 -0.91 3.07
C VAL A 54 -10.90 -1.42 3.86
N ALA A 55 -11.06 -2.56 4.54
CA ALA A 55 -9.97 -3.13 5.33
C ALA A 55 -8.77 -3.50 4.46
N ALA A 56 -9.01 -4.12 3.32
CA ALA A 56 -7.94 -4.50 2.41
C ALA A 56 -7.23 -3.28 1.84
N THR A 57 -7.99 -2.26 1.47
CA THR A 57 -7.42 -1.03 0.93
C THR A 57 -6.57 -0.32 1.97
N ASN A 58 -7.05 -0.22 3.19
CA ASN A 58 -6.28 0.41 4.26
C ASN A 58 -5.02 -0.37 4.60
N SER A 59 -5.08 -1.68 4.56
CA SER A 59 -3.91 -2.53 4.75
C SER A 59 -2.89 -2.29 3.65
N ALA A 60 -3.35 -2.21 2.40
CA ALA A 60 -2.46 -1.93 1.27
C ALA A 60 -1.81 -0.55 1.39
N LYS A 61 -2.56 0.45 1.86
CA LYS A 61 -2.01 1.79 2.07
C LYS A 61 -0.86 1.79 3.07
N LYS A 62 -1.02 1.05 4.15
CA LYS A 62 0.05 0.94 5.14
C LYS A 62 1.29 0.31 4.54
N GLU A 63 1.12 -0.70 3.71
CA GLU A 63 2.24 -1.32 3.02
C GLU A 63 2.91 -0.36 2.04
N VAL A 64 2.12 0.46 1.34
CA VAL A 64 2.67 1.48 0.44
C VAL A 64 3.52 2.45 1.24
N GLU A 65 3.02 2.92 2.37
CA GLU A 65 3.75 3.86 3.21
C GLU A 65 5.07 3.27 3.67
N THR A 66 5.06 2.01 4.08
CA THR A 66 6.27 1.32 4.52
C THR A 66 7.27 1.19 3.38
N LYS A 67 6.81 0.75 2.21
CA LYS A 67 7.68 0.57 1.07
C LYS A 67 8.20 1.89 0.53
N ALA A 68 7.36 2.92 0.53
CA ALA A 68 7.79 4.25 0.09
C ALA A 68 8.84 4.82 1.03
N ALA A 69 8.66 4.61 2.33
CA ALA A 69 9.65 5.05 3.31
C ALA A 69 10.97 4.32 3.12
N GLU A 70 10.93 3.03 2.80
CA GLU A 70 12.14 2.28 2.51
C GLU A 70 12.86 2.80 1.26
N GLU A 71 12.11 3.15 0.23
CA GLU A 71 12.69 3.72 -0.98
C GLU A 71 13.32 5.09 -0.71
N MET A 72 12.64 5.92 0.07
CA MET A 72 13.21 7.21 0.47
C MET A 72 14.46 7.02 1.29
N SER A 73 14.47 6.03 2.16
CA SER A 73 15.65 5.71 2.96
C SER A 73 16.82 5.32 2.07
N LYS A 74 16.58 4.58 1.01
CA LYS A 74 17.63 4.22 0.06
C LYS A 74 18.18 5.44 -0.66
N ILE A 75 17.32 6.36 -1.04
CA ILE A 75 17.73 7.59 -1.71
C ILE A 75 18.57 8.44 -0.79
N THR A 76 18.20 8.52 0.47
CA THR A 76 18.92 9.30 1.47
C THR A 76 19.95 8.47 2.22
N GLY A 77 20.15 7.23 1.82
CA GLY A 77 21.02 6.29 2.52
C GLY A 77 22.48 6.69 2.55
N GLY A 78 22.91 7.54 1.61
CA GLY A 78 24.25 8.06 1.62
C GLY A 78 24.43 9.19 2.61
N LEU A 79 23.35 9.74 3.11
CA LEU A 79 23.36 10.82 4.08
C LEU A 79 23.09 10.23 5.45
N LYS A 80 24.13 10.04 6.22
CA LYS A 80 23.95 9.53 7.56
C LYS A 80 23.35 10.60 8.43
N LEU A 81 22.12 10.39 8.84
CA LEU A 81 21.46 11.27 9.75
C LEU A 81 21.91 10.96 11.17
N PRO A 82 22.21 11.98 11.98
CA PRO A 82 22.61 11.72 13.36
C PRO A 82 21.48 11.07 14.14
N ALA A 83 21.89 10.29 15.14
CA ALA A 83 20.92 9.67 16.02
C ALA A 83 20.07 10.76 16.67
N GLY A 84 18.78 10.55 16.70
CA GLY A 84 17.86 11.54 17.21
C GLY A 84 17.39 12.57 16.22
N PHE A 85 17.92 12.55 15.01
CA PHE A 85 17.44 13.44 13.98
C PHE A 85 16.04 13.01 13.56
N LYS A 86 15.12 13.96 13.59
CA LYS A 86 13.75 13.68 13.16
C LYS A 86 13.41 14.50 11.95
N LEU A 87 12.94 13.84 10.94
CA LEU A 87 12.45 14.52 9.75
C LEU A 87 11.08 15.12 10.05
N PRO A 88 10.77 16.27 9.43
CA PRO A 88 9.49 16.94 9.71
C PRO A 88 8.27 16.29 9.06
N PHE A 89 8.34 15.00 8.84
CA PHE A 89 7.21 14.29 8.25
C PHE A 89 7.10 12.88 8.77
#